data_d67f4978cf159b9e2e1b2ee399834b83
#
_entry.id   d67f4978cf159b9e2e1b2ee399834b83
#
_cell.length_a   1.000
_cell.length_b   1.000
_cell.length_c   1.000
_cell.angle_alpha   90.00
_cell.angle_beta   90.00
_cell.angle_gamma   90.00
#
_symmetry.space_group_name_H-M   'P 1'
#
loop_
_entity.id
_entity.type
_entity.pdbx_description
1 polymer ?
#
loop_
_entity_poly.entity_id
_entity_poly.type
_entity_poly.pdbx_seq_one_letter_code
_entity_poly.pdbx_strand_id
1 'polypeptide(L)'
;VTVTHVQHGLSTGASVVISGVEDIFDVDGNGLATANLNGTFSITVVDDNHYTYTAGASDTALESVDGGGVRVVVQTHAPTRDWQEQVFSDINGYPKAVAFFQQRLIFAGVTNLPDGLQASKVSEFYNFDTGEGNDNESIQIQIASNEINEIRHLVSGKVLEILTNTSEFYLKASIGKPITPADIEVVRQSTYGAQQKAMPRQYDGATIYIQNNGRTVREYVFNSATEEFASAPIAMMSGHLVTGATDAGHLDSMSDRDEQLYFIVNSDGTIAVYSSQRLQ
;
A
#
# COMPACT_ATOMS: atom_id res chain seq x y z
N VAL A 1 42.16 0.85 12.17
CA VAL A 1 41.64 2.20 11.92
C VAL A 1 40.31 2.35 12.62
N THR A 2 40.14 3.46 13.36
CA THR A 2 38.86 3.85 13.97
C THR A 2 38.18 4.87 13.07
N VAL A 3 36.89 4.67 12.80
CA VAL A 3 36.07 5.56 11.98
C VAL A 3 35.00 6.20 12.85
N THR A 4 34.87 7.51 12.76
CA THR A 4 33.74 8.25 13.34
C THR A 4 32.65 8.38 12.28
N HIS A 5 31.50 7.77 12.53
CA HIS A 5 30.34 7.79 11.64
C HIS A 5 29.07 7.86 12.49
N VAL A 6 28.55 9.06 12.67
CA VAL A 6 27.47 9.37 13.61
C VAL A 6 26.21 8.57 13.30
N GLN A 7 25.70 7.86 14.32
CA GLN A 7 24.46 7.05 14.24
C GLN A 7 24.48 6.04 13.09
N HIS A 8 25.58 5.32 12.90
CA HIS A 8 25.78 4.43 11.75
C HIS A 8 24.81 3.22 11.70
N GLY A 9 24.21 2.82 12.79
CA GLY A 9 23.25 1.71 12.84
C GLY A 9 23.79 0.32 12.42
N LEU A 10 25.12 0.17 12.37
CA LEU A 10 25.78 -1.06 11.94
C LEU A 10 26.00 -2.02 13.10
N SER A 11 26.16 -3.30 12.80
CA SER A 11 26.53 -4.34 13.75
C SER A 11 27.94 -4.84 13.51
N THR A 12 28.62 -5.34 14.56
CA THR A 12 29.91 -6.00 14.42
C THR A 12 29.82 -7.17 13.43
N GLY A 13 30.75 -7.23 12.49
CA GLY A 13 30.77 -8.19 11.40
C GLY A 13 30.15 -7.68 10.10
N ALA A 14 29.49 -6.52 10.12
CA ALA A 14 28.99 -5.90 8.89
C ALA A 14 30.13 -5.55 7.94
N SER A 15 29.86 -5.59 6.63
CA SER A 15 30.82 -5.21 5.60
C SER A 15 30.58 -3.76 5.16
N VAL A 16 31.63 -2.95 5.13
CA VAL A 16 31.58 -1.58 4.65
C VAL A 16 32.59 -1.37 3.52
N VAL A 17 32.24 -0.55 2.56
CA VAL A 17 33.17 -0.12 1.51
C VAL A 17 33.66 1.29 1.84
N ILE A 18 34.95 1.45 2.01
CA ILE A 18 35.61 2.75 2.29
C ILE A 18 36.35 3.19 1.05
N SER A 19 36.18 4.43 0.64
CA SER A 19 36.86 5.02 -0.50
C SER A 19 37.16 6.50 -0.28
N GLY A 20 38.17 7.00 -0.98
CA GLY A 20 38.53 8.42 -0.92
C GLY A 20 39.42 8.78 0.28
N VAL A 21 39.90 7.81 1.04
CA VAL A 21 40.89 8.06 2.09
C VAL A 21 42.25 8.28 1.42
N GLU A 22 42.92 9.38 1.77
CA GLU A 22 44.25 9.71 1.28
C GLU A 22 45.34 9.03 2.13
N ASP A 23 46.57 9.04 1.64
CA ASP A 23 47.71 8.50 2.38
C ASP A 23 47.88 9.20 3.73
N ILE A 24 48.09 8.42 4.78
CA ILE A 24 48.27 8.91 6.14
C ILE A 24 49.71 8.66 6.58
N PHE A 25 50.39 9.70 7.05
CA PHE A 25 51.77 9.65 7.51
C PHE A 25 51.86 10.13 8.96
N ASP A 26 52.71 9.45 9.75
CA ASP A 26 53.10 9.93 11.08
C ASP A 26 54.22 10.99 10.97
N VAL A 27 54.65 11.53 12.13
CA VAL A 27 55.70 12.56 12.19
C VAL A 27 57.07 12.08 11.74
N ASP A 28 57.30 10.78 11.74
CA ASP A 28 58.55 10.13 11.33
C ASP A 28 58.52 9.69 9.85
N GLY A 29 57.44 10.00 9.14
CA GLY A 29 57.27 9.67 7.73
C GLY A 29 56.82 8.22 7.44
N ASN A 30 56.47 7.43 8.49
CA ASN A 30 55.87 6.13 8.29
C ASN A 30 54.40 6.34 7.95
N GLY A 31 53.87 5.57 7.01
CA GLY A 31 52.53 5.81 6.52
C GLY A 31 51.75 4.56 6.10
N LEU A 32 50.45 4.74 6.07
CA LEU A 32 49.53 3.79 5.43
C LEU A 32 49.13 4.39 4.07
N ALA A 33 49.48 3.65 3.03
CA ALA A 33 49.10 4.04 1.67
C ALA A 33 47.62 3.93 1.44
N THR A 34 47.07 4.78 0.60
CA THR A 34 45.68 4.81 0.12
C THR A 34 45.14 3.41 -0.22
N ALA A 35 45.96 2.55 -0.84
CA ALA A 35 45.61 1.20 -1.21
C ALA A 35 45.26 0.28 0.00
N ASN A 36 45.79 0.58 1.16
CA ASN A 36 45.56 -0.17 2.40
C ASN A 36 44.37 0.38 3.22
N LEU A 37 43.99 1.60 2.95
CA LEU A 37 42.92 2.33 3.69
C LEU A 37 41.58 2.27 2.97
N ASN A 38 41.58 2.09 1.66
CA ASN A 38 40.40 2.01 0.82
C ASN A 38 40.12 0.55 0.42
N GLY A 39 38.85 0.16 0.43
CA GLY A 39 38.43 -1.20 0.11
C GLY A 39 37.19 -1.63 0.86
N THR A 40 36.92 -2.92 0.81
CA THR A 40 35.83 -3.55 1.54
C THR A 40 36.36 -4.19 2.82
N PHE A 41 35.83 -3.78 3.95
CA PHE A 41 36.29 -4.24 5.26
C PHE A 41 35.13 -4.74 6.11
N SER A 42 35.42 -5.79 6.90
CA SER A 42 34.53 -6.18 8.01
C SER A 42 34.85 -5.32 9.23
N ILE A 43 33.82 -4.81 9.89
CA ILE A 43 33.96 -3.87 10.99
C ILE A 43 33.69 -4.50 12.35
N THR A 44 34.27 -3.87 13.39
CA THR A 44 33.91 -4.11 14.78
C THR A 44 33.33 -2.83 15.35
N VAL A 45 32.08 -2.85 15.77
CA VAL A 45 31.39 -1.69 16.36
C VAL A 45 31.91 -1.45 17.77
N VAL A 46 32.25 -0.19 18.06
CA VAL A 46 32.72 0.28 19.37
C VAL A 46 31.52 0.91 20.11
N ASP A 47 30.78 1.81 19.45
CA ASP A 47 29.58 2.46 19.96
C ASP A 47 28.71 2.94 18.79
N ASP A 48 27.62 3.65 19.07
CA ASP A 48 26.66 4.13 18.04
C ASP A 48 27.27 5.08 17.00
N ASN A 49 28.46 5.64 17.27
CA ASN A 49 29.11 6.63 16.42
C ASN A 49 30.49 6.20 15.92
N HIS A 50 31.01 5.07 16.44
CA HIS A 50 32.38 4.62 16.14
C HIS A 50 32.42 3.13 15.84
N TYR A 51 33.22 2.77 14.85
CA TYR A 51 33.61 1.40 14.56
C TYR A 51 35.06 1.32 14.12
N THR A 52 35.66 0.15 14.20
CA THR A 52 37.01 -0.10 13.76
C THR A 52 37.03 -1.09 12.61
N TYR A 53 38.03 -0.97 11.74
CA TYR A 53 38.39 -1.98 10.76
C TYR A 53 39.91 -2.19 10.72
N THR A 54 40.32 -3.36 10.26
CA THR A 54 41.74 -3.67 10.05
C THR A 54 42.13 -3.23 8.65
N ALA A 55 43.00 -2.24 8.56
CA ALA A 55 43.59 -1.81 7.29
C ALA A 55 44.57 -2.91 6.77
N GLY A 56 44.89 -2.82 5.50
CA GLY A 56 45.94 -3.69 4.92
C GLY A 56 47.26 -3.56 5.66
N ALA A 57 48.10 -4.61 5.54
CA ALA A 57 49.34 -4.69 6.29
C ALA A 57 50.27 -3.49 6.05
N SER A 58 50.73 -2.91 7.17
CA SER A 58 51.88 -1.98 7.17
C SER A 58 52.98 -2.67 7.93
N ASP A 59 54.21 -2.62 7.40
CA ASP A 59 55.38 -3.18 8.05
C ASP A 59 55.89 -2.32 9.22
N THR A 60 55.28 -1.15 9.43
CA THR A 60 55.72 -0.18 10.44
C THR A 60 54.57 0.18 11.38
N ALA A 61 54.81 0.13 12.68
CA ALA A 61 53.84 0.56 13.68
C ALA A 61 53.69 2.10 13.55
N LEU A 62 52.48 2.53 13.26
CA LEU A 62 52.11 3.92 13.25
C LEU A 62 51.75 4.41 14.66
N GLU A 63 52.18 5.57 15.03
CA GLU A 63 51.58 6.31 16.13
C GLU A 63 50.14 6.69 15.76
N SER A 64 49.32 7.05 16.77
CA SER A 64 47.96 7.49 16.52
C SER A 64 47.96 8.80 15.75
N VAL A 65 47.47 8.78 14.53
CA VAL A 65 47.35 9.92 13.63
C VAL A 65 45.91 10.05 13.18
N ASP A 66 45.41 11.28 13.14
CA ASP A 66 44.11 11.57 12.54
C ASP A 66 44.25 11.59 11.03
N GLY A 67 43.40 10.84 10.35
CA GLY A 67 43.41 10.75 8.89
C GLY A 67 41.99 10.96 8.36
N GLY A 68 41.85 10.81 7.08
CA GLY A 68 40.59 10.96 6.37
C GLY A 68 40.74 11.77 5.12
N GLY A 69 39.88 12.69 4.89
CA GLY A 69 39.86 13.60 3.73
C GLY A 69 38.44 14.08 3.45
N VAL A 70 38.32 15.18 2.76
CA VAL A 70 37.01 15.79 2.41
C VAL A 70 36.18 14.94 1.44
N ARG A 71 36.75 13.85 0.92
CA ARG A 71 36.09 12.95 -0.05
C ARG A 71 35.95 11.52 0.43
N VAL A 72 36.11 11.26 1.72
CA VAL A 72 35.92 9.92 2.25
C VAL A 72 34.45 9.52 2.14
N VAL A 73 34.18 8.42 1.48
CA VAL A 73 32.86 7.85 1.32
C VAL A 73 32.82 6.50 1.98
N VAL A 74 31.86 6.29 2.87
CA VAL A 74 31.57 5.02 3.48
C VAL A 74 30.25 4.49 2.95
N GLN A 75 30.32 3.38 2.23
CA GLN A 75 29.11 2.67 1.76
C GLN A 75 28.83 1.49 2.68
N THR A 76 27.71 1.54 3.35
CA THR A 76 27.26 0.52 4.30
C THR A 76 26.41 -0.57 3.66
N HIS A 77 25.98 -0.36 2.42
CA HIS A 77 25.15 -1.28 1.67
C HIS A 77 25.75 -1.52 0.28
N ALA A 78 25.61 -2.73 -0.23
CA ALA A 78 25.99 -3.02 -1.61
C ALA A 78 25.16 -2.15 -2.57
N PRO A 79 25.76 -1.64 -3.67
CA PRO A 79 24.96 -0.95 -4.69
C PRO A 79 23.88 -1.89 -5.20
N THR A 80 22.61 -1.47 -5.12
CA THR A 80 21.51 -2.21 -5.74
C THR A 80 21.33 -1.78 -7.19
N ARG A 81 20.99 -2.71 -8.05
CA ARG A 81 20.52 -2.44 -9.41
C ARG A 81 19.00 -2.34 -9.47
N ASP A 82 18.34 -2.74 -8.39
CA ASP A 82 16.89 -2.73 -8.28
C ASP A 82 16.45 -1.39 -7.70
N TRP A 83 16.04 -0.50 -8.58
CA TRP A 83 15.45 0.78 -8.22
C TRP A 83 13.94 0.59 -8.18
N GLN A 84 13.36 0.75 -7.01
CA GLN A 84 11.92 0.73 -6.83
C GLN A 84 11.44 2.14 -6.46
N GLU A 85 10.47 2.61 -7.21
CA GLU A 85 9.77 3.84 -6.87
C GLU A 85 8.68 3.54 -5.84
N GLN A 86 8.53 4.42 -4.85
CA GLN A 86 7.46 4.29 -3.88
C GLN A 86 6.11 4.46 -4.58
N VAL A 87 5.22 3.49 -4.39
CA VAL A 87 3.85 3.54 -4.96
C VAL A 87 3.07 4.74 -4.40
N PHE A 88 3.27 5.03 -3.11
CA PHE A 88 2.64 6.17 -2.43
C PHE A 88 3.68 7.27 -2.17
N SER A 89 3.56 8.38 -2.85
CA SER A 89 4.47 9.52 -2.75
C SER A 89 3.78 10.80 -3.20
N ASP A 90 4.40 11.94 -2.96
CA ASP A 90 3.90 13.23 -3.46
C ASP A 90 3.86 13.31 -4.99
N ILE A 91 4.66 12.47 -5.66
CA ILE A 91 4.71 12.38 -7.13
C ILE A 91 3.61 11.45 -7.64
N ASN A 92 3.48 10.25 -7.06
CA ASN A 92 2.52 9.23 -7.50
C ASN A 92 1.12 9.43 -6.91
N GLY A 93 1.03 10.19 -5.83
CA GLY A 93 -0.20 10.39 -5.07
C GLY A 93 -0.42 9.31 -4.02
N TYR A 94 -1.58 9.37 -3.40
CA TYR A 94 -1.98 8.49 -2.29
C TYR A 94 -3.26 7.72 -2.64
N PRO A 95 -3.50 6.57 -2.00
CA PRO A 95 -4.67 5.75 -2.27
C PRO A 95 -5.97 6.45 -1.85
N LYS A 96 -7.03 6.27 -2.63
CA LYS A 96 -8.38 6.80 -2.36
C LYS A 96 -9.25 5.83 -1.58
N ALA A 97 -8.96 4.54 -1.65
CA ALA A 97 -9.71 3.49 -1.00
C ALA A 97 -8.81 2.57 -0.19
N VAL A 98 -9.33 2.09 0.94
CA VAL A 98 -8.66 1.16 1.84
C VAL A 98 -9.65 0.15 2.37
N ALA A 99 -9.25 -1.10 2.48
CA ALA A 99 -10.03 -2.16 3.12
C ALA A 99 -9.12 -3.25 3.71
N PHE A 100 -9.63 -3.96 4.71
CA PHE A 100 -9.05 -5.22 5.15
C PHE A 100 -9.81 -6.38 4.48
N PHE A 101 -9.09 -7.30 3.88
CA PHE A 101 -9.68 -8.49 3.28
C PHE A 101 -8.72 -9.68 3.37
N GLN A 102 -9.21 -10.84 3.84
CA GLN A 102 -8.43 -12.07 3.98
C GLN A 102 -7.04 -11.86 4.62
N GLN A 103 -7.01 -11.21 5.79
CA GLN A 103 -5.78 -10.91 6.55
C GLN A 103 -4.75 -10.05 5.79
N ARG A 104 -5.19 -9.26 4.82
CA ARG A 104 -4.37 -8.29 4.09
C ARG A 104 -4.95 -6.89 4.24
N LEU A 105 -4.09 -5.90 4.34
CA LEU A 105 -4.45 -4.50 4.17
C LEU A 105 -4.36 -4.17 2.68
N ILE A 106 -5.44 -3.65 2.12
CA ILE A 106 -5.54 -3.37 0.69
C ILE A 106 -5.74 -1.89 0.48
N PHE A 107 -4.89 -1.30 -0.35
CA PHE A 107 -5.01 0.06 -0.85
C PHE A 107 -5.33 0.06 -2.35
N ALA A 108 -6.08 1.06 -2.80
CA ALA A 108 -6.41 1.19 -4.22
C ALA A 108 -6.65 2.64 -4.65
N GLY A 109 -6.58 2.88 -5.96
CA GLY A 109 -6.91 4.17 -6.54
C GLY A 109 -5.88 5.26 -6.28
N VAL A 110 -4.60 4.96 -6.42
CA VAL A 110 -3.52 5.96 -6.36
C VAL A 110 -3.63 6.89 -7.55
N THR A 111 -3.31 8.16 -7.40
CA THR A 111 -3.53 9.18 -8.45
C THR A 111 -2.89 8.83 -9.79
N ASN A 112 -1.64 8.37 -9.80
CA ASN A 112 -0.94 7.96 -11.02
C ASN A 112 -1.18 6.48 -11.42
N LEU A 113 -1.86 5.71 -10.55
CA LEU A 113 -2.29 4.34 -10.82
C LEU A 113 -3.75 4.17 -10.37
N PRO A 114 -4.71 4.85 -11.03
CA PRO A 114 -6.08 4.95 -10.56
C PRO A 114 -6.85 3.63 -10.53
N ASP A 115 -6.46 2.67 -11.36
CA ASP A 115 -7.00 1.32 -11.49
C ASP A 115 -6.14 0.25 -10.80
N GLY A 116 -5.12 0.69 -10.04
CA GLY A 116 -4.21 -0.17 -9.29
C GLY A 116 -4.72 -0.53 -7.90
N LEU A 117 -4.41 -1.76 -7.49
CA LEU A 117 -4.69 -2.31 -6.17
C LEU A 117 -3.42 -2.94 -5.60
N GLN A 118 -3.11 -2.61 -4.36
CA GLN A 118 -1.95 -3.11 -3.61
C GLN A 118 -2.43 -3.76 -2.32
N ALA A 119 -2.13 -5.04 -2.13
CA ALA A 119 -2.43 -5.75 -0.91
C ALA A 119 -1.14 -6.14 -0.17
N SER A 120 -1.14 -5.96 1.15
CA SER A 120 -0.01 -6.33 2.02
C SER A 120 0.27 -7.83 2.02
N LYS A 121 1.39 -8.26 2.56
CA LYS A 121 1.63 -9.67 2.94
C LYS A 121 0.56 -10.12 3.95
N VAL A 122 0.30 -11.42 3.98
CA VAL A 122 -0.68 -12.02 4.90
C VAL A 122 -0.27 -11.75 6.34
N SER A 123 -1.15 -11.13 7.12
CA SER A 123 -0.96 -10.75 8.53
C SER A 123 0.18 -9.75 8.80
N GLU A 124 0.83 -9.25 7.77
CA GLU A 124 1.86 -8.20 7.85
C GLU A 124 1.38 -6.92 7.16
N PHE A 125 0.50 -6.18 7.79
CA PHE A 125 -0.25 -5.07 7.20
C PHE A 125 0.58 -3.89 6.70
N TYR A 126 1.84 -3.78 7.12
CA TYR A 126 2.76 -2.71 6.69
C TYR A 126 3.82 -3.19 5.70
N ASN A 127 3.78 -4.47 5.31
CA ASN A 127 4.75 -5.07 4.40
C ASN A 127 4.11 -5.27 3.01
N PHE A 128 4.57 -4.49 2.04
CA PHE A 128 4.12 -4.53 0.64
C PHE A 128 5.19 -5.04 -0.32
N ASP A 129 6.23 -5.68 0.21
CA ASP A 129 7.26 -6.32 -0.59
C ASP A 129 6.68 -7.51 -1.36
N THR A 130 6.82 -7.49 -2.69
CA THR A 130 6.28 -8.54 -3.59
C THR A 130 7.09 -9.82 -3.58
N GLY A 131 8.34 -9.77 -3.06
CA GLY A 131 9.20 -10.93 -2.90
C GLY A 131 9.34 -11.77 -4.17
N GLU A 132 9.21 -13.08 -4.02
CA GLU A 132 9.30 -14.06 -5.10
C GLU A 132 7.93 -14.50 -5.67
N GLY A 133 6.82 -13.93 -5.16
CA GLY A 133 5.45 -14.26 -5.58
C GLY A 133 4.86 -15.48 -4.86
N ASN A 134 5.35 -15.80 -3.67
CA ASN A 134 4.77 -16.87 -2.84
C ASN A 134 3.34 -16.49 -2.36
N ASP A 135 2.55 -17.47 -1.97
CA ASP A 135 1.13 -17.32 -1.63
C ASP A 135 0.86 -16.30 -0.51
N ASN A 136 1.80 -16.12 0.42
CA ASN A 136 1.69 -15.19 1.54
C ASN A 136 2.25 -13.79 1.25
N GLU A 137 2.90 -13.58 0.11
CA GLU A 137 3.51 -12.31 -0.26
C GLU A 137 2.50 -11.27 -0.73
N SER A 138 2.93 -10.03 -0.85
CA SER A 138 2.07 -8.92 -1.25
C SER A 138 1.57 -9.08 -2.69
N ILE A 139 0.42 -8.48 -2.97
CA ILE A 139 -0.22 -8.55 -4.28
C ILE A 139 -0.26 -7.14 -4.86
N GLN A 140 0.22 -6.99 -6.09
CA GLN A 140 0.09 -5.77 -6.86
C GLN A 140 -0.54 -6.11 -8.19
N ILE A 141 -1.74 -5.58 -8.44
CA ILE A 141 -2.50 -5.80 -9.67
C ILE A 141 -3.09 -4.51 -10.19
N GLN A 142 -3.40 -4.50 -11.46
CA GLN A 142 -4.09 -3.44 -12.17
C GLN A 142 -5.33 -4.01 -12.87
N ILE A 143 -6.43 -3.28 -12.86
CA ILE A 143 -7.66 -3.72 -13.53
C ILE A 143 -7.44 -3.70 -15.04
N ALA A 144 -7.42 -4.88 -15.65
CA ALA A 144 -7.31 -5.03 -17.12
C ALA A 144 -8.65 -4.69 -17.76
N SER A 145 -8.81 -3.48 -18.28
CA SER A 145 -10.00 -3.05 -19.01
C SER A 145 -9.63 -2.09 -20.15
N ASN A 146 -10.57 -1.88 -21.07
CA ASN A 146 -10.39 -0.94 -22.18
C ASN A 146 -10.58 0.53 -21.78
N GLU A 147 -10.91 0.79 -20.53
CA GLU A 147 -11.18 2.11 -19.97
C GLU A 147 -10.41 2.28 -18.66
N ILE A 148 -10.03 3.51 -18.33
CA ILE A 148 -9.43 3.82 -17.01
C ILE A 148 -10.54 3.78 -15.96
N ASN A 149 -10.51 2.74 -15.14
CA ASN A 149 -11.44 2.53 -14.03
C ASN A 149 -10.84 3.04 -12.73
N GLU A 150 -11.01 4.33 -12.45
CA GLU A 150 -10.56 4.91 -11.20
C GLU A 150 -11.26 4.25 -10.01
N ILE A 151 -10.51 3.53 -9.19
CA ILE A 151 -11.06 2.88 -7.98
C ILE A 151 -11.38 3.96 -6.95
N ARG A 152 -12.63 3.98 -6.51
CA ARG A 152 -13.14 4.95 -5.53
C ARG A 152 -13.42 4.34 -4.17
N HIS A 153 -13.92 3.10 -4.17
CA HIS A 153 -14.29 2.42 -2.94
C HIS A 153 -13.95 0.94 -3.00
N LEU A 154 -13.61 0.40 -1.84
CA LEU A 154 -13.45 -1.02 -1.59
C LEU A 154 -14.44 -1.43 -0.50
N VAL A 155 -15.19 -2.49 -0.72
CA VAL A 155 -16.13 -3.05 0.27
C VAL A 155 -15.78 -4.50 0.51
N SER A 156 -15.42 -4.81 1.76
CA SER A 156 -15.02 -6.16 2.18
C SER A 156 -16.23 -6.94 2.63
N GLY A 157 -16.52 -8.05 1.98
CA GLY A 157 -17.60 -8.98 2.28
C GLY A 157 -17.14 -10.42 2.10
N LYS A 158 -17.97 -11.26 1.50
CA LYS A 158 -17.57 -12.61 1.06
C LYS A 158 -16.49 -12.56 0.00
N VAL A 159 -16.54 -11.54 -0.83
CA VAL A 159 -15.54 -11.16 -1.81
C VAL A 159 -15.15 -9.69 -1.55
N LEU A 160 -14.08 -9.24 -2.14
CA LEU A 160 -13.75 -7.81 -2.15
C LEU A 160 -14.46 -7.16 -3.35
N GLU A 161 -15.41 -6.28 -3.08
CA GLU A 161 -16.08 -5.48 -4.09
C GLU A 161 -15.25 -4.24 -4.38
N ILE A 162 -15.07 -3.93 -5.66
CA ILE A 162 -14.29 -2.81 -6.15
C ILE A 162 -15.21 -1.90 -6.96
N LEU A 163 -15.51 -0.73 -6.41
CA LEU A 163 -16.38 0.23 -7.06
C LEU A 163 -15.53 1.35 -7.68
N THR A 164 -15.67 1.52 -8.99
CA THR A 164 -14.92 2.50 -9.76
C THR A 164 -15.80 3.66 -10.24
N ASN A 165 -15.22 4.61 -10.94
CA ASN A 165 -15.96 5.73 -11.55
C ASN A 165 -16.93 5.29 -12.65
N THR A 166 -16.68 4.16 -13.33
CA THR A 166 -17.45 3.71 -14.51
C THR A 166 -18.08 2.34 -14.34
N SER A 167 -17.57 1.49 -13.46
CA SER A 167 -17.93 0.07 -13.37
C SER A 167 -17.83 -0.47 -11.96
N GLU A 168 -18.46 -1.61 -11.73
CA GLU A 168 -18.36 -2.39 -10.52
C GLU A 168 -17.68 -3.72 -10.84
N PHE A 169 -16.67 -4.05 -10.02
CA PHE A 169 -15.92 -5.29 -10.10
C PHE A 169 -15.96 -6.03 -8.76
N TYR A 170 -15.61 -7.27 -8.78
CA TYR A 170 -15.23 -7.99 -7.57
C TYR A 170 -13.94 -8.77 -7.81
N LEU A 171 -13.25 -9.01 -6.72
CA LEU A 171 -12.00 -9.74 -6.70
C LEU A 171 -12.28 -11.15 -6.19
N LYS A 172 -11.83 -12.14 -6.96
CA LYS A 172 -11.97 -13.55 -6.62
C LYS A 172 -10.65 -14.30 -6.78
N ALA A 173 -10.58 -15.43 -6.10
CA ALA A 173 -9.63 -16.51 -6.35
C ALA A 173 -10.38 -17.75 -6.79
N SER A 174 -9.68 -18.84 -7.06
CA SER A 174 -10.30 -20.15 -7.29
C SER A 174 -11.22 -20.56 -6.14
N ILE A 175 -12.27 -21.31 -6.43
CA ILE A 175 -13.31 -21.68 -5.48
C ILE A 175 -12.72 -22.26 -4.20
N GLY A 176 -13.07 -21.66 -3.07
CA GLY A 176 -12.64 -22.10 -1.73
C GLY A 176 -11.19 -21.82 -1.37
N LYS A 177 -10.47 -21.04 -2.20
CA LYS A 177 -9.10 -20.63 -1.91
C LYS A 177 -9.02 -19.15 -1.52
N PRO A 178 -8.03 -18.77 -0.70
CA PRO A 178 -7.72 -17.37 -0.48
C PRO A 178 -7.07 -16.74 -1.72
N ILE A 179 -7.10 -15.42 -1.80
CA ILE A 179 -6.36 -14.69 -2.83
C ILE A 179 -4.86 -14.83 -2.61
N THR A 180 -4.14 -15.11 -3.70
CA THR A 180 -2.67 -15.18 -3.72
C THR A 180 -2.13 -14.42 -4.92
N PRO A 181 -0.82 -14.08 -4.98
CA PRO A 181 -0.25 -13.42 -6.16
C PRO A 181 -0.48 -14.19 -7.47
N ALA A 182 -0.54 -15.52 -7.40
CA ALA A 182 -0.73 -16.40 -8.56
C ALA A 182 -2.22 -16.73 -8.85
N ASP A 183 -3.10 -16.59 -7.87
CA ASP A 183 -4.53 -16.95 -8.00
C ASP A 183 -5.40 -15.76 -7.54
N ILE A 184 -5.53 -14.79 -8.44
CA ILE A 184 -6.34 -13.59 -8.25
C ILE A 184 -6.89 -13.12 -9.59
N GLU A 185 -8.18 -12.82 -9.63
CA GLU A 185 -8.87 -12.31 -10.79
C GLU A 185 -9.80 -11.16 -10.41
N VAL A 186 -9.80 -10.10 -11.20
CA VAL A 186 -10.74 -8.98 -11.08
C VAL A 186 -11.78 -9.09 -12.19
N VAL A 187 -13.04 -9.30 -11.81
CA VAL A 187 -14.14 -9.55 -12.76
C VAL A 187 -15.12 -8.39 -12.74
N ARG A 188 -15.37 -7.82 -13.92
CA ARG A 188 -16.38 -6.76 -14.10
C ARG A 188 -17.78 -7.36 -14.06
N GLN A 189 -18.68 -6.72 -13.31
CA GLN A 189 -20.07 -7.16 -13.16
C GLN A 189 -21.07 -6.20 -13.78
N SER A 190 -20.85 -4.90 -13.64
CA SER A 190 -21.75 -3.88 -14.16
C SER A 190 -21.00 -2.60 -14.53
N THR A 191 -21.66 -1.66 -15.17
CA THR A 191 -21.06 -0.47 -15.80
C THR A 191 -21.78 0.81 -15.40
N TYR A 192 -22.09 0.99 -14.11
CA TYR A 192 -22.80 2.17 -13.61
C TYR A 192 -21.89 3.16 -12.91
N GLY A 193 -20.81 2.66 -12.29
CA GLY A 193 -19.87 3.45 -11.50
C GLY A 193 -20.45 3.99 -10.20
N ALA A 194 -19.59 4.23 -9.22
CA ALA A 194 -19.94 4.75 -7.91
C ALA A 194 -19.52 6.21 -7.75
N GLN A 195 -20.30 6.97 -7.00
CA GLN A 195 -20.02 8.36 -6.63
C GLN A 195 -18.89 8.39 -5.60
N GLN A 196 -17.93 9.31 -5.74
CA GLN A 196 -16.72 9.34 -4.92
C GLN A 196 -16.96 9.72 -3.47
N LYS A 197 -17.86 10.70 -3.23
CA LYS A 197 -18.06 11.29 -1.89
C LYS A 197 -18.94 10.44 -0.99
N ALA A 198 -19.95 9.78 -1.57
CA ALA A 198 -20.89 8.97 -0.81
C ALA A 198 -20.37 7.54 -0.64
N MET A 199 -19.92 7.23 0.56
CA MET A 199 -19.29 5.93 0.84
C MET A 199 -20.30 4.78 0.80
N PRO A 200 -20.04 3.72 0.01
CA PRO A 200 -20.87 2.52 -0.02
C PRO A 200 -20.95 1.85 1.36
N ARG A 201 -22.07 1.20 1.63
CA ARG A 201 -22.28 0.48 2.90
C ARG A 201 -22.92 -0.87 2.66
N GLN A 202 -22.48 -1.85 3.41
CA GLN A 202 -23.21 -3.12 3.50
C GLN A 202 -24.51 -2.92 4.28
N TYR A 203 -25.59 -3.41 3.72
CA TYR A 203 -26.92 -3.23 4.22
C TYR A 203 -27.71 -4.49 3.92
N ASP A 204 -28.08 -5.24 4.95
CA ASP A 204 -28.91 -6.44 4.84
C ASP A 204 -28.43 -7.44 3.76
N GLY A 205 -27.12 -7.76 3.77
CA GLY A 205 -26.51 -8.74 2.86
C GLY A 205 -26.24 -8.24 1.44
N ALA A 206 -26.48 -6.97 1.15
CA ALA A 206 -26.13 -6.32 -0.10
C ALA A 206 -25.27 -5.06 0.15
N THR A 207 -24.60 -4.57 -0.85
CA THR A 207 -23.91 -3.28 -0.79
C THR A 207 -24.76 -2.22 -1.43
N ILE A 208 -25.14 -1.20 -0.65
CA ILE A 208 -25.82 -0.01 -1.16
C ILE A 208 -24.77 1.05 -1.51
N TYR A 209 -24.90 1.63 -2.70
CA TYR A 209 -24.05 2.69 -3.15
C TYR A 209 -24.82 3.69 -4.02
N ILE A 210 -24.25 4.86 -4.22
CA ILE A 210 -24.80 5.88 -5.08
C ILE A 210 -24.05 5.83 -6.40
N GLN A 211 -24.81 5.72 -7.50
CA GLN A 211 -24.26 5.73 -8.85
C GLN A 211 -23.45 7.00 -9.11
N ASN A 212 -22.48 6.94 -10.00
CA ASN A 212 -21.63 8.09 -10.35
C ASN A 212 -22.39 9.38 -10.73
N ASN A 213 -23.64 9.27 -11.17
CA ASN A 213 -24.49 10.43 -11.45
C ASN A 213 -24.94 11.21 -10.20
N GLY A 214 -24.64 10.72 -8.99
CA GLY A 214 -24.96 11.34 -7.70
C GLY A 214 -26.47 11.34 -7.34
N ARG A 215 -27.30 10.59 -8.05
CA ARG A 215 -28.76 10.61 -7.88
C ARG A 215 -29.39 9.23 -7.71
N THR A 216 -28.84 8.22 -8.35
CA THR A 216 -29.42 6.87 -8.34
C THR A 216 -28.82 6.04 -7.23
N VAL A 217 -29.66 5.61 -6.29
CA VAL A 217 -29.27 4.65 -5.26
C VAL A 217 -29.38 3.24 -5.84
N ARG A 218 -28.30 2.49 -5.75
CA ARG A 218 -28.21 1.13 -6.26
C ARG A 218 -27.88 0.14 -5.16
N GLU A 219 -28.33 -1.05 -5.38
CA GLU A 219 -28.02 -2.22 -4.58
C GLU A 219 -27.14 -3.16 -5.40
N TYR A 220 -26.02 -3.56 -4.84
CA TYR A 220 -25.09 -4.52 -5.42
C TYR A 220 -25.19 -5.82 -4.61
N VAL A 221 -25.77 -6.85 -5.20
CA VAL A 221 -26.10 -8.09 -4.52
C VAL A 221 -25.64 -9.29 -5.33
N PHE A 222 -25.10 -10.28 -4.66
CA PHE A 222 -24.71 -11.54 -5.27
C PHE A 222 -25.94 -12.41 -5.55
N ASN A 223 -26.10 -12.82 -6.79
CA ASN A 223 -27.12 -13.74 -7.23
C ASN A 223 -26.53 -15.16 -7.34
N SER A 224 -26.92 -16.04 -6.45
CA SER A 224 -26.41 -17.42 -6.42
C SER A 224 -26.87 -18.29 -7.59
N ALA A 225 -27.91 -17.90 -8.30
CA ALA A 225 -28.40 -18.66 -9.46
C ALA A 225 -27.58 -18.41 -10.72
N THR A 226 -27.01 -17.21 -10.87
CA THR A 226 -26.15 -16.82 -12.01
C THR A 226 -24.67 -16.78 -11.64
N GLU A 227 -24.34 -16.91 -10.33
CA GLU A 227 -22.98 -16.73 -9.79
C GLU A 227 -22.36 -15.35 -10.10
N GLU A 228 -23.21 -14.34 -10.27
CA GLU A 228 -22.82 -12.98 -10.62
C GLU A 228 -23.39 -11.96 -9.64
N PHE A 229 -22.75 -10.81 -9.57
CA PHE A 229 -23.32 -9.66 -8.87
C PHE A 229 -24.22 -8.87 -9.82
N ALA A 230 -25.38 -8.50 -9.30
CA ALA A 230 -26.31 -7.62 -10.02
C ALA A 230 -26.37 -6.24 -9.34
N SER A 231 -26.38 -5.19 -10.15
CA SER A 231 -26.58 -3.82 -9.65
C SER A 231 -27.98 -3.36 -10.06
N ALA A 232 -28.89 -3.26 -9.09
CA ALA A 232 -30.26 -2.85 -9.31
C ALA A 232 -30.53 -1.46 -8.70
N PRO A 233 -31.30 -0.57 -9.37
CA PRO A 233 -31.74 0.66 -8.77
C PRO A 233 -32.88 0.38 -7.77
N ILE A 234 -32.75 0.83 -6.51
CA ILE A 234 -33.72 0.55 -5.45
C ILE A 234 -34.69 1.69 -5.16
N ALA A 235 -34.36 2.89 -5.62
CA ALA A 235 -35.15 4.10 -5.35
C ALA A 235 -35.69 4.75 -6.63
N MET A 236 -36.16 3.95 -7.61
CA MET A 236 -36.59 4.46 -8.93
C MET A 236 -37.74 5.48 -8.81
N MET A 237 -38.72 5.23 -7.92
CA MET A 237 -39.86 6.12 -7.74
C MET A 237 -39.54 7.36 -6.89
N SER A 238 -38.45 7.32 -6.15
CA SER A 238 -38.02 8.36 -5.20
C SER A 238 -36.72 9.06 -5.63
N GLY A 239 -36.29 8.90 -6.88
CA GLY A 239 -35.06 9.47 -7.39
C GLY A 239 -34.95 11.01 -7.27
N HIS A 240 -36.06 11.69 -7.13
CA HIS A 240 -36.11 13.15 -6.90
C HIS A 240 -35.65 13.55 -5.48
N LEU A 241 -35.62 12.61 -4.54
CA LEU A 241 -35.16 12.85 -3.16
C LEU A 241 -33.64 12.88 -3.04
N VAL A 242 -32.92 12.35 -4.03
CA VAL A 242 -31.46 12.33 -4.05
C VAL A 242 -30.95 13.33 -5.08
N THR A 243 -30.39 14.43 -4.59
CA THR A 243 -29.94 15.56 -5.41
C THR A 243 -28.47 15.85 -5.19
N GLY A 244 -27.60 15.11 -5.90
CA GLY A 244 -26.16 15.31 -5.81
C GLY A 244 -25.62 14.90 -4.45
N ALA A 245 -25.67 13.62 -4.14
CA ALA A 245 -25.19 13.08 -2.87
C ALA A 245 -23.74 13.47 -2.58
N THR A 246 -23.49 13.98 -1.38
CA THR A 246 -22.17 14.43 -0.92
C THR A 246 -21.59 13.57 0.18
N ASP A 247 -22.45 12.82 0.89
CA ASP A 247 -22.04 11.88 1.93
C ASP A 247 -23.13 10.83 2.14
N ALA A 248 -22.79 9.72 2.77
CA ALA A 248 -23.74 8.68 3.13
C ALA A 248 -23.32 7.96 4.42
N GLY A 249 -24.31 7.69 5.26
CA GLY A 249 -24.14 6.95 6.51
C GLY A 249 -25.19 5.88 6.66
N HIS A 250 -24.98 4.94 7.58
CA HIS A 250 -25.97 3.92 7.90
C HIS A 250 -26.14 3.82 9.42
N LEU A 251 -27.29 3.32 9.81
CA LEU A 251 -27.59 2.96 11.17
C LEU A 251 -28.14 1.54 11.17
N ASP A 252 -27.44 0.65 11.85
CA ASP A 252 -27.83 -0.75 11.97
C ASP A 252 -29.07 -0.90 12.86
N SER A 253 -29.78 -2.03 12.72
CA SER A 253 -30.87 -2.41 13.61
C SER A 253 -30.36 -2.49 15.06
N MET A 254 -31.19 -2.04 15.98
CA MET A 254 -30.96 -2.11 17.43
C MET A 254 -32.03 -2.96 18.09
N SER A 255 -31.83 -3.32 19.37
CA SER A 255 -32.78 -4.17 20.12
C SER A 255 -34.21 -3.65 20.23
N ASP A 256 -34.39 -2.36 20.01
CA ASP A 256 -35.69 -1.66 20.06
C ASP A 256 -36.23 -1.27 18.66
N ARG A 257 -35.47 -1.58 17.61
CA ARG A 257 -35.82 -1.25 16.23
C ARG A 257 -35.22 -2.24 15.24
N ASP A 258 -36.07 -2.91 14.48
CA ASP A 258 -35.68 -3.92 13.49
C ASP A 258 -35.23 -3.31 12.16
N GLU A 259 -35.47 -2.02 11.94
CA GLU A 259 -35.17 -1.35 10.69
C GLU A 259 -33.72 -0.88 10.65
N GLN A 260 -33.05 -1.14 9.54
CA GLN A 260 -31.82 -0.49 9.18
C GLN A 260 -32.13 0.79 8.40
N LEU A 261 -31.34 1.84 8.60
CA LEU A 261 -31.51 3.12 7.92
C LEU A 261 -30.23 3.48 7.17
N TYR A 262 -30.39 3.91 5.93
CA TYR A 262 -29.33 4.48 5.14
C TYR A 262 -29.64 5.94 4.87
N PHE A 263 -28.73 6.82 5.30
CA PHE A 263 -28.86 8.27 5.20
C PHE A 263 -28.01 8.77 4.04
N ILE A 264 -28.57 9.65 3.23
CA ILE A 264 -27.89 10.26 2.08
C ILE A 264 -27.97 11.77 2.29
N VAL A 265 -26.82 12.40 2.41
CA VAL A 265 -26.70 13.87 2.51
C VAL A 265 -26.61 14.43 1.09
N ASN A 266 -27.57 15.30 0.75
CA ASN A 266 -27.62 15.97 -0.53
C ASN A 266 -26.77 17.24 -0.56
N SER A 267 -26.42 17.70 -1.75
CA SER A 267 -25.63 18.93 -1.95
C SER A 267 -26.33 20.20 -1.53
N ASP A 268 -27.65 20.17 -1.40
CA ASP A 268 -28.51 21.29 -0.91
C ASP A 268 -28.67 21.29 0.62
N GLY A 269 -28.03 20.36 1.34
CA GLY A 269 -28.10 20.20 2.79
C GLY A 269 -29.29 19.40 3.28
N THR A 270 -30.15 18.89 2.40
CA THR A 270 -31.23 17.97 2.79
C THR A 270 -30.70 16.56 3.01
N ILE A 271 -31.44 15.74 3.76
CA ILE A 271 -31.10 14.34 4.01
C ILE A 271 -32.24 13.47 3.49
N ALA A 272 -31.92 12.56 2.57
CA ALA A 272 -32.81 11.49 2.17
C ALA A 272 -32.53 10.25 3.03
N VAL A 273 -33.58 9.56 3.45
CA VAL A 273 -33.48 8.36 4.28
C VAL A 273 -34.08 7.18 3.51
N TYR A 274 -33.29 6.14 3.35
CA TYR A 274 -33.75 4.88 2.82
C TYR A 274 -33.91 3.87 3.96
N SER A 275 -35.07 3.26 4.06
CA SER A 275 -35.38 2.17 4.99
C SER A 275 -35.86 0.97 4.20
N SER A 276 -35.37 -0.20 4.54
CA SER A 276 -35.82 -1.48 3.98
C SER A 276 -35.85 -2.53 5.07
N GLN A 277 -36.88 -3.34 5.03
CA GLN A 277 -36.94 -4.61 5.76
C GLN A 277 -36.96 -5.73 4.73
N ARG A 278 -35.93 -6.55 4.72
CA ARG A 278 -35.95 -7.80 3.96
C ARG A 278 -36.55 -8.87 4.85
N LEU A 279 -37.69 -9.42 4.45
CA LEU A 279 -38.20 -10.64 5.03
C LEU A 279 -37.25 -11.77 4.58
N GLN A 280 -36.56 -12.39 5.54
CA GLN A 280 -35.73 -13.58 5.32
C GLN A 280 -36.62 -14.80 5.01
#